data_8247a73d4c50af49673f56d5a13cca6b
#
_entry.id   8247a73d4c50af49673f56d5a13cca6b
#
_cell.length_a   1.000
_cell.length_b   1.000
_cell.length_c   1.000
_cell.angle_alpha   90.00
_cell.angle_beta   90.00
_cell.angle_gamma   90.00
#
_symmetry.space_group_name_H-M   'P 1'
#
loop_
_entity.id
_entity.type
_entity.pdbx_description
1 polymer ?
#
loop_
_entity_poly.entity_id
_entity_poly.type
_entity_poly.pdbx_seq_one_letter_code
_entity_poly.pdbx_strand_id
1 'polypeptide(L)'
;MGKYIVKRVLQFIPVFLGVTLILFALQNIVPGDPIKLIGGDKALSPEVELQLRVRYHLVQTDEDGNAILDENGDPVQTSLVDRYLYYMNGLLHGDLGNSYQRKLPVTDIFAQKYPYTVKLAACAIVLEAIMGIGAGIISAVKRYSFWDILVTLTTSILVAVPAFWLGMLLQLFFGVILKDATGGAISMPISGAGGSSSQYQDWMHYVLPTITLASVSTAYAARIMRSQLLDVMNQDYIRTAKAKGLSNRAIIVKHALKNALIPVVTYIGVDFGGMLSGAILTETVFNWPGIGNEVYRAISMRDWPIVMGGVTLIVVVVMVINLLVDISYAFLDPRIRLGGPSDKA
;
A
#
# COMPACT_ATOMS: atom_id res chain seq x y z
N MET A 1 19.93 -20.08 3.97
CA MET A 1 18.90 -19.37 3.17
C MET A 1 17.59 -20.12 3.12
N GLY A 2 17.49 -21.38 2.64
CA GLY A 2 16.22 -22.09 2.53
C GLY A 2 15.42 -22.17 3.86
N LYS A 3 16.09 -22.52 4.95
CA LYS A 3 15.50 -22.59 6.29
C LYS A 3 14.92 -21.25 6.78
N TYR A 4 15.56 -20.15 6.42
CA TYR A 4 15.10 -18.78 6.73
C TYR A 4 13.84 -18.44 5.94
N ILE A 5 13.85 -18.69 4.62
CA ILE A 5 12.69 -18.45 3.73
C ILE A 5 11.49 -19.28 4.19
N VAL A 6 11.68 -20.57 4.45
CA VAL A 6 10.60 -21.45 4.95
C VAL A 6 10.02 -20.92 6.27
N LYS A 7 10.87 -20.51 7.22
CA LYS A 7 10.39 -19.93 8.48
C LYS A 7 9.56 -18.66 8.24
N ARG A 8 9.98 -17.79 7.32
CA ARG A 8 9.25 -16.55 6.96
C ARG A 8 7.90 -16.87 6.29
N VAL A 9 7.89 -17.81 5.36
CA VAL A 9 6.64 -18.23 4.70
C VAL A 9 5.66 -18.86 5.72
N LEU A 10 6.15 -19.67 6.65
CA LEU A 10 5.32 -20.23 7.72
C LEU A 10 4.73 -19.14 8.64
N GLN A 11 5.43 -18.04 8.85
CA GLN A 11 4.92 -16.90 9.62
C GLN A 11 3.78 -16.15 8.90
N PHE A 12 3.64 -16.28 7.59
CA PHE A 12 2.53 -15.70 6.84
C PHE A 12 1.20 -16.40 7.13
N ILE A 13 1.23 -17.71 7.40
CA ILE A 13 0.01 -18.48 7.63
C ILE A 13 -0.83 -17.91 8.78
N PRO A 14 -0.31 -17.72 10.00
CA PRO A 14 -1.11 -17.18 11.09
C PRO A 14 -1.55 -15.74 10.84
N VAL A 15 -0.75 -14.92 10.14
CA VAL A 15 -1.13 -13.55 9.80
C VAL A 15 -2.28 -13.55 8.79
N PHE A 16 -2.18 -14.36 7.73
CA PHE A 16 -3.23 -14.50 6.71
C PHE A 16 -4.54 -14.99 7.32
N LEU A 17 -4.49 -16.07 8.14
CA LEU A 17 -5.65 -16.60 8.83
C LEU A 17 -6.26 -15.58 9.81
N GLY A 18 -5.43 -14.86 10.57
CA GLY A 18 -5.89 -13.83 11.49
C GLY A 18 -6.62 -12.69 10.79
N VAL A 19 -6.06 -12.20 9.68
CA VAL A 19 -6.69 -11.12 8.90
C VAL A 19 -8.00 -11.59 8.27
N THR A 20 -8.03 -12.74 7.61
CA THR A 20 -9.25 -13.25 6.97
C THR A 20 -10.34 -13.53 8.00
N LEU A 21 -10.00 -14.03 9.19
CA LEU A 21 -10.94 -14.25 10.28
C LEU A 21 -11.51 -12.93 10.82
N ILE A 22 -10.66 -11.92 11.01
CA ILE A 22 -11.10 -10.58 11.45
C ILE A 22 -12.04 -9.96 10.41
N LEU A 23 -11.69 -10.01 9.13
CA LEU A 23 -12.52 -9.47 8.06
C LEU A 23 -13.88 -10.18 8.00
N PHE A 24 -13.87 -11.49 8.09
CA PHE A 24 -15.09 -12.29 8.13
C PHE A 24 -15.95 -11.98 9.35
N ALA A 25 -15.35 -11.83 10.52
CA ALA A 25 -16.06 -11.43 11.74
C ALA A 25 -16.67 -10.02 11.59
N LEU A 26 -15.91 -9.05 11.07
CA LEU A 26 -16.40 -7.69 10.83
C LEU A 26 -17.61 -7.68 9.88
N GLN A 27 -17.56 -8.44 8.78
CA GLN A 27 -18.69 -8.57 7.86
C GLN A 27 -19.97 -9.05 8.56
N ASN A 28 -19.84 -9.95 9.54
CA ASN A 28 -21.01 -10.52 10.24
C ASN A 28 -21.47 -9.67 11.45
N ILE A 29 -20.58 -8.82 12.02
CA ILE A 29 -20.90 -7.95 13.15
C ILE A 29 -21.55 -6.64 12.67
N VAL A 30 -21.15 -6.12 11.51
CA VAL A 30 -21.67 -4.85 11.00
C VAL A 30 -23.16 -5.03 10.64
N PRO A 31 -24.07 -4.23 11.23
CA PRO A 31 -25.48 -4.35 10.97
C PRO A 31 -25.85 -4.09 9.51
N GLY A 32 -26.68 -4.96 8.94
CA GLY A 32 -27.20 -4.85 7.58
C GLY A 32 -27.27 -6.20 6.89
N ASP A 33 -28.40 -6.47 6.24
CA ASP A 33 -28.54 -7.67 5.41
C ASP A 33 -27.88 -7.40 4.04
N PRO A 34 -26.83 -8.14 3.66
CA PRO A 34 -26.15 -7.93 2.38
C PRO A 34 -27.09 -8.10 1.19
N ILE A 35 -28.12 -8.94 1.31
CA ILE A 35 -29.10 -9.16 0.25
C ILE A 35 -29.99 -7.95 0.04
N LYS A 36 -30.42 -7.31 1.12
CA LYS A 36 -31.20 -6.05 1.04
C LYS A 36 -30.40 -4.92 0.41
N LEU A 37 -29.07 -4.88 0.65
CA LEU A 37 -28.19 -3.89 0.02
C LEU A 37 -28.06 -4.10 -1.51
N ILE A 38 -28.16 -5.34 -1.99
CA ILE A 38 -28.14 -5.67 -3.43
C ILE A 38 -29.43 -5.18 -4.12
N GLY A 39 -30.57 -5.20 -3.42
CA GLY A 39 -31.85 -4.71 -3.92
C GLY A 39 -31.92 -3.19 -4.03
N GLY A 40 -31.08 -2.47 -3.29
CA GLY A 40 -31.13 -1.01 -3.19
C GLY A 40 -32.47 -0.54 -2.59
N ASP A 41 -33.06 0.51 -3.17
CA ASP A 41 -34.33 1.08 -2.71
C ASP A 41 -35.57 0.25 -3.13
N LYS A 42 -35.38 -0.79 -3.96
CA LYS A 42 -36.47 -1.67 -4.39
C LYS A 42 -36.48 -2.93 -3.54
N ALA A 43 -37.64 -3.23 -2.96
CA ALA A 43 -37.86 -4.52 -2.32
C ALA A 43 -37.69 -5.65 -3.34
N LEU A 44 -36.82 -6.61 -3.04
CA LEU A 44 -36.68 -7.82 -3.83
C LEU A 44 -37.91 -8.69 -3.65
N SER A 45 -38.29 -9.44 -4.70
CA SER A 45 -39.29 -10.50 -4.51
C SER A 45 -38.70 -11.61 -3.62
N PRO A 46 -39.53 -12.30 -2.82
CA PRO A 46 -39.06 -13.37 -1.94
C PRO A 46 -38.24 -14.44 -2.67
N GLU A 47 -38.61 -14.76 -3.91
CA GLU A 47 -37.90 -15.75 -4.76
C GLU A 47 -36.52 -15.26 -5.13
N VAL A 48 -36.34 -13.99 -5.54
CA VAL A 48 -35.06 -13.39 -5.88
C VAL A 48 -34.17 -13.27 -4.63
N GLU A 49 -34.77 -12.90 -3.50
CA GLU A 49 -34.05 -12.85 -2.21
C GLU A 49 -33.50 -14.24 -1.86
N LEU A 50 -34.34 -15.29 -1.97
CA LEU A 50 -33.91 -16.65 -1.67
C LEU A 50 -32.79 -17.14 -2.62
N GLN A 51 -32.92 -16.89 -3.92
CA GLN A 51 -31.88 -17.19 -4.89
C GLN A 51 -30.55 -16.49 -4.59
N LEU A 52 -30.59 -15.24 -4.17
CA LEU A 52 -29.39 -14.51 -3.75
C LEU A 52 -28.78 -15.10 -2.48
N ARG A 53 -29.62 -15.49 -1.49
CA ARG A 53 -29.12 -16.15 -0.27
C ARG A 53 -28.44 -17.48 -0.57
N VAL A 54 -28.97 -18.27 -1.48
CA VAL A 54 -28.36 -19.50 -2.00
C VAL A 54 -27.02 -19.16 -2.70
N ARG A 55 -27.04 -18.22 -3.64
CA ARG A 55 -25.86 -17.83 -4.42
C ARG A 55 -24.68 -17.35 -3.56
N TYR A 56 -24.98 -16.67 -2.44
CA TYR A 56 -23.96 -16.17 -1.52
C TYR A 56 -23.71 -17.11 -0.33
N HIS A 57 -24.18 -18.36 -0.40
CA HIS A 57 -24.01 -19.40 0.62
C HIS A 57 -24.45 -18.96 2.03
N LEU A 58 -25.48 -18.14 2.12
CA LEU A 58 -26.06 -17.68 3.40
C LEU A 58 -27.02 -18.69 3.98
N VAL A 59 -27.56 -19.56 3.16
CA VAL A 59 -28.52 -20.62 3.53
C VAL A 59 -28.02 -21.99 3.07
N GLN A 60 -28.41 -23.04 3.75
CA GLN A 60 -28.09 -24.42 3.39
C GLN A 60 -28.82 -24.82 2.11
N THR A 61 -28.17 -25.64 1.29
CA THR A 61 -28.73 -26.15 0.04
C THR A 61 -28.73 -27.68 0.04
N ASP A 62 -29.73 -28.27 -0.62
CA ASP A 62 -29.77 -29.70 -0.93
C ASP A 62 -28.81 -30.08 -2.08
N GLU A 63 -28.81 -31.35 -2.48
CA GLU A 63 -27.96 -31.86 -3.59
C GLU A 63 -28.33 -31.24 -4.94
N ASP A 64 -29.56 -30.78 -5.11
CA ASP A 64 -30.06 -30.12 -6.32
C ASP A 64 -29.79 -28.61 -6.33
N GLY A 65 -29.23 -28.06 -5.25
CA GLY A 65 -28.89 -26.62 -5.12
C GLY A 65 -30.06 -25.75 -4.65
N ASN A 66 -31.18 -26.32 -4.20
CA ASN A 66 -32.28 -25.57 -3.65
C ASN A 66 -32.09 -25.31 -2.15
N ALA A 67 -32.64 -24.18 -1.65
CA ALA A 67 -32.58 -23.88 -0.23
C ALA A 67 -33.34 -24.92 0.61
N ILE A 68 -32.72 -25.39 1.68
CA ILE A 68 -33.36 -26.20 2.70
C ILE A 68 -34.21 -25.29 3.57
N LEU A 69 -35.51 -25.65 3.70
CA LEU A 69 -36.48 -24.92 4.53
C LEU A 69 -36.69 -25.65 5.84
N ASP A 70 -36.91 -24.89 6.92
CA ASP A 70 -37.29 -25.44 8.22
C ASP A 70 -38.80 -25.81 8.27
N GLU A 71 -39.26 -26.26 9.44
CA GLU A 71 -40.67 -26.63 9.66
C GLU A 71 -41.65 -25.45 9.47
N ASN A 72 -41.19 -24.20 9.53
CA ASN A 72 -41.96 -22.98 9.36
C ASN A 72 -41.94 -22.45 7.91
N GLY A 73 -41.14 -23.10 7.03
CA GLY A 73 -40.91 -22.67 5.66
C GLY A 73 -39.83 -21.59 5.51
N ASP A 74 -39.06 -21.31 6.55
CA ASP A 74 -37.96 -20.35 6.52
C ASP A 74 -36.66 -21.04 6.08
N PRO A 75 -35.80 -20.37 5.29
CA PRO A 75 -34.54 -20.95 4.83
C PRO A 75 -33.54 -21.16 5.98
N VAL A 76 -33.01 -22.37 6.11
CA VAL A 76 -32.04 -22.76 7.13
C VAL A 76 -30.71 -22.03 6.88
N GLN A 77 -30.26 -21.27 7.85
CA GLN A 77 -29.01 -20.50 7.75
C GLN A 77 -27.79 -21.41 7.73
N THR A 78 -26.83 -21.12 6.87
CA THR A 78 -25.51 -21.79 6.90
C THR A 78 -24.72 -21.35 8.15
N SER A 79 -24.05 -22.29 8.81
CA SER A 79 -23.24 -21.98 9.98
C SER A 79 -22.12 -20.98 9.64
N LEU A 80 -21.72 -20.14 10.60
CA LEU A 80 -20.60 -19.19 10.40
C LEU A 80 -19.29 -19.90 10.06
N VAL A 81 -19.09 -21.11 10.61
CA VAL A 81 -17.89 -21.92 10.34
C VAL A 81 -17.87 -22.38 8.88
N ASP A 82 -19.01 -22.92 8.40
CA ASP A 82 -19.10 -23.40 7.01
C ASP A 82 -18.97 -22.25 6.01
N ARG A 83 -19.55 -21.09 6.33
CA ARG A 83 -19.38 -19.85 5.52
C ARG A 83 -17.93 -19.39 5.47
N TYR A 84 -17.22 -19.44 6.59
CA TYR A 84 -15.80 -19.11 6.64
C TYR A 84 -14.95 -20.08 5.85
N LEU A 85 -15.21 -21.39 5.99
CA LEU A 85 -14.51 -22.43 5.23
C LEU A 85 -14.77 -22.31 3.72
N TYR A 86 -16.00 -22.00 3.32
CA TYR A 86 -16.33 -21.73 1.93
C TYR A 86 -15.55 -20.51 1.40
N TYR A 87 -15.52 -19.41 2.14
CA TYR A 87 -14.74 -18.21 1.81
C TYR A 87 -13.25 -18.53 1.68
N MET A 88 -12.68 -19.27 2.62
CA MET A 88 -11.28 -19.68 2.58
C MET A 88 -10.97 -20.58 1.39
N ASN A 89 -11.86 -21.50 1.07
CA ASN A 89 -11.71 -22.34 -0.11
C ASN A 89 -11.71 -21.52 -1.41
N GLY A 90 -12.59 -20.53 -1.54
CA GLY A 90 -12.60 -19.58 -2.65
C GLY A 90 -11.27 -18.84 -2.77
N LEU A 91 -10.78 -18.27 -1.67
CA LEU A 91 -9.49 -17.56 -1.64
C LEU A 91 -8.31 -18.42 -2.10
N LEU A 92 -8.27 -19.69 -1.69
CA LEU A 92 -7.21 -20.62 -2.10
C LEU A 92 -7.23 -20.95 -3.60
N HIS A 93 -8.40 -20.81 -4.24
CA HIS A 93 -8.56 -20.97 -5.69
C HIS A 93 -8.54 -19.65 -6.47
N GLY A 94 -8.24 -18.52 -5.79
CA GLY A 94 -8.19 -17.20 -6.41
C GLY A 94 -9.56 -16.57 -6.67
N ASP A 95 -10.63 -17.13 -6.13
CA ASP A 95 -11.97 -16.54 -6.18
C ASP A 95 -12.15 -15.57 -4.99
N LEU A 96 -12.29 -14.29 -5.31
CA LEU A 96 -12.55 -13.22 -4.35
C LEU A 96 -14.06 -12.89 -4.21
N GLY A 97 -14.92 -13.69 -4.86
CA GLY A 97 -16.35 -13.48 -4.92
C GLY A 97 -16.78 -12.41 -5.92
N ASN A 98 -18.06 -12.07 -5.89
CA ASN A 98 -18.67 -11.10 -6.78
C ASN A 98 -19.11 -9.85 -6.01
N SER A 99 -18.84 -8.67 -6.57
CA SER A 99 -19.33 -7.39 -6.05
C SER A 99 -20.85 -7.39 -5.94
N TYR A 100 -21.37 -6.96 -4.81
CA TYR A 100 -22.80 -6.83 -4.60
C TYR A 100 -23.41 -5.72 -5.46
N GLN A 101 -22.68 -4.63 -5.66
CA GLN A 101 -23.14 -3.45 -6.40
C GLN A 101 -22.98 -3.62 -7.91
N ARG A 102 -21.80 -4.11 -8.36
CA ARG A 102 -21.45 -4.20 -9.79
C ARG A 102 -21.82 -5.52 -10.42
N LYS A 103 -22.07 -6.58 -9.62
CA LYS A 103 -22.36 -7.94 -10.07
C LYS A 103 -21.26 -8.53 -10.98
N LEU A 104 -20.04 -8.04 -10.81
CA LEU A 104 -18.83 -8.49 -11.53
C LEU A 104 -17.89 -9.21 -10.56
N PRO A 105 -17.06 -10.15 -11.04
CA PRO A 105 -16.00 -10.75 -10.22
C PRO A 105 -15.06 -9.69 -9.64
N VAL A 106 -14.75 -9.80 -8.37
CA VAL A 106 -13.85 -8.87 -7.69
C VAL A 106 -12.44 -8.92 -8.30
N THR A 107 -12.02 -10.09 -8.76
CA THR A 107 -10.76 -10.30 -9.50
C THR A 107 -10.67 -9.42 -10.74
N ASP A 108 -11.74 -9.32 -11.52
CA ASP A 108 -11.77 -8.50 -12.74
C ASP A 108 -11.72 -7.00 -12.42
N ILE A 109 -12.42 -6.59 -11.34
CA ILE A 109 -12.37 -5.21 -10.85
C ILE A 109 -10.93 -4.87 -10.44
N PHE A 110 -10.25 -5.75 -9.70
CA PHE A 110 -8.89 -5.50 -9.25
C PHE A 110 -7.86 -5.58 -10.36
N ALA A 111 -8.03 -6.48 -11.33
CA ALA A 111 -7.18 -6.52 -12.51
C ALA A 111 -7.16 -5.20 -13.29
N GLN A 112 -8.29 -4.48 -13.31
CA GLN A 112 -8.39 -3.15 -13.94
C GLN A 112 -7.82 -2.03 -13.06
N LYS A 113 -7.91 -2.14 -11.72
CA LYS A 113 -7.55 -1.07 -10.78
C LYS A 113 -6.10 -1.14 -10.31
N TYR A 114 -5.58 -2.34 -10.08
CA TYR A 114 -4.25 -2.55 -9.52
C TYR A 114 -3.11 -1.93 -10.35
N PRO A 115 -3.13 -1.95 -11.69
CA PRO A 115 -2.10 -1.28 -12.49
C PRO A 115 -1.96 0.22 -12.21
N TYR A 116 -3.03 0.91 -11.83
CA TYR A 116 -2.98 2.33 -11.46
C TYR A 116 -2.27 2.56 -10.13
N THR A 117 -2.56 1.71 -9.13
CA THR A 117 -1.85 1.74 -7.84
C THR A 117 -0.36 1.45 -8.03
N VAL A 118 0.00 0.42 -8.82
CA VAL A 118 1.39 0.05 -9.09
C VAL A 118 2.15 1.19 -9.78
N LYS A 119 1.55 1.82 -10.79
CA LYS A 119 2.18 2.95 -11.50
C LYS A 119 2.39 4.14 -10.57
N LEU A 120 1.40 4.49 -9.75
CA LEU A 120 1.52 5.58 -8.78
C LEU A 120 2.60 5.28 -7.74
N ALA A 121 2.61 4.08 -7.17
CA ALA A 121 3.63 3.63 -6.23
C ALA A 121 5.02 3.65 -6.85
N ALA A 122 5.17 3.20 -8.11
CA ALA A 122 6.45 3.24 -8.82
C ALA A 122 6.96 4.67 -9.03
N CYS A 123 6.09 5.61 -9.37
CA CYS A 123 6.46 7.03 -9.46
C CYS A 123 6.87 7.59 -8.09
N ALA A 124 6.12 7.26 -7.03
CA ALA A 124 6.37 7.74 -5.68
C ALA A 124 7.70 7.21 -5.12
N ILE A 125 8.00 5.92 -5.29
CA ILE A 125 9.24 5.33 -4.80
C ILE A 125 10.48 5.88 -5.53
N VAL A 126 10.37 6.17 -6.82
CA VAL A 126 11.46 6.80 -7.59
C VAL A 126 11.70 8.23 -7.08
N LEU A 127 10.63 9.00 -6.87
CA LEU A 127 10.72 10.35 -6.30
C LEU A 127 11.34 10.32 -4.89
N GLU A 128 10.87 9.43 -4.03
CA GLU A 128 11.40 9.22 -2.68
C GLU A 128 12.90 8.90 -2.72
N ALA A 129 13.31 7.94 -3.55
CA ALA A 129 14.70 7.54 -3.65
C ALA A 129 15.59 8.70 -4.09
N ILE A 130 15.19 9.44 -5.14
CA ILE A 130 15.98 10.56 -5.66
C ILE A 130 16.05 11.69 -4.63
N MET A 131 14.91 12.12 -4.14
CA MET A 131 14.81 13.29 -3.25
C MET A 131 15.32 12.96 -1.83
N GLY A 132 14.95 11.81 -1.28
CA GLY A 132 15.33 11.40 0.06
C GLY A 132 16.84 11.14 0.18
N ILE A 133 17.41 10.33 -0.74
CA ILE A 133 18.84 10.09 -0.76
C ILE A 133 19.61 11.38 -1.04
N GLY A 134 19.20 12.15 -2.05
CA GLY A 134 19.85 13.40 -2.43
C GLY A 134 19.86 14.43 -1.30
N ALA A 135 18.71 14.68 -0.68
CA ALA A 135 18.57 15.60 0.45
C ALA A 135 19.39 15.12 1.67
N GLY A 136 19.38 13.82 1.98
CA GLY A 136 20.15 13.25 3.08
C GLY A 136 21.66 13.38 2.86
N ILE A 137 22.15 13.15 1.64
CA ILE A 137 23.56 13.36 1.29
C ILE A 137 23.95 14.84 1.44
N ILE A 138 23.15 15.75 0.88
CA ILE A 138 23.43 17.20 0.97
C ILE A 138 23.49 17.65 2.45
N SER A 139 22.54 17.21 3.25
CA SER A 139 22.45 17.51 4.67
C SER A 139 23.65 16.96 5.46
N ALA A 140 24.08 15.71 5.18
CA ALA A 140 25.23 15.11 5.84
C ALA A 140 26.57 15.76 5.44
N VAL A 141 26.78 16.01 4.15
CA VAL A 141 28.02 16.60 3.62
C VAL A 141 28.19 18.06 4.05
N LYS A 142 27.09 18.78 4.09
CA LYS A 142 27.05 20.21 4.51
C LYS A 142 26.50 20.36 5.94
N ARG A 143 26.91 19.49 6.85
CA ARG A 143 26.45 19.49 8.24
C ARG A 143 26.61 20.87 8.87
N TYR A 144 25.57 21.30 9.63
CA TYR A 144 25.46 22.61 10.31
C TYR A 144 25.42 23.84 9.37
N SER A 145 25.30 23.65 8.06
CA SER A 145 25.11 24.72 7.10
C SER A 145 23.62 25.07 6.91
N PHE A 146 23.37 26.16 6.17
CA PHE A 146 22.03 26.52 5.74
C PHE A 146 21.27 25.36 5.04
N TRP A 147 21.97 24.56 4.21
CA TRP A 147 21.37 23.44 3.52
C TRP A 147 20.94 22.31 4.47
N ASP A 148 21.73 22.05 5.51
CA ASP A 148 21.37 21.07 6.54
C ASP A 148 20.14 21.52 7.31
N ILE A 149 20.09 22.79 7.70
CA ILE A 149 18.95 23.38 8.41
C ILE A 149 17.71 23.32 7.51
N LEU A 150 17.82 23.72 6.24
CA LEU A 150 16.71 23.70 5.29
C LEU A 150 16.12 22.30 5.10
N VAL A 151 16.98 21.28 4.87
CA VAL A 151 16.54 19.89 4.73
C VAL A 151 15.88 19.41 6.03
N THR A 152 16.47 19.71 7.19
CA THR A 152 15.93 19.29 8.48
C THR A 152 14.58 19.93 8.76
N LEU A 153 14.40 21.22 8.51
CA LEU A 153 13.13 21.91 8.67
C LEU A 153 12.07 21.37 7.71
N THR A 154 12.41 21.24 6.42
CA THR A 154 11.47 20.72 5.40
C THR A 154 11.02 19.30 5.75
N THR A 155 11.95 18.40 6.10
CA THR A 155 11.59 17.03 6.50
C THR A 155 10.77 16.99 7.79
N SER A 156 10.99 17.93 8.73
CA SER A 156 10.20 18.02 9.95
C SER A 156 8.76 18.46 9.66
N ILE A 157 8.59 19.44 8.76
CA ILE A 157 7.27 19.88 8.31
C ILE A 157 6.53 18.74 7.58
N LEU A 158 7.20 18.06 6.64
CA LEU A 158 6.59 16.96 5.88
C LEU A 158 6.11 15.80 6.77
N VAL A 159 6.82 15.48 7.85
CA VAL A 159 6.39 14.44 8.81
C VAL A 159 5.25 14.94 9.71
N ALA A 160 5.21 16.22 10.05
CA ALA A 160 4.19 16.78 10.91
C ALA A 160 2.84 16.98 10.21
N VAL A 161 2.86 17.14 8.88
CA VAL A 161 1.68 17.38 8.06
C VAL A 161 1.07 16.03 7.61
N PRO A 162 -0.23 15.77 7.88
CA PRO A 162 -0.88 14.58 7.35
C PRO A 162 -0.83 14.56 5.80
N ALA A 163 -0.42 13.43 5.21
CA ALA A 163 -0.22 13.33 3.76
C ALA A 163 -1.48 13.70 2.96
N PHE A 164 -2.67 13.25 3.40
CA PHE A 164 -3.92 13.60 2.73
C PHE A 164 -4.21 15.12 2.74
N TRP A 165 -3.88 15.79 3.85
CA TRP A 165 -4.04 17.23 3.96
C TRP A 165 -3.06 17.99 3.06
N LEU A 166 -1.80 17.52 2.97
CA LEU A 166 -0.84 18.03 2.00
C LEU A 166 -1.38 17.89 0.56
N GLY A 167 -1.99 16.72 0.24
CA GLY A 167 -2.63 16.48 -1.05
C GLY A 167 -3.72 17.51 -1.35
N MET A 168 -4.60 17.79 -0.41
CA MET A 168 -5.65 18.83 -0.56
C MET A 168 -5.06 20.23 -0.72
N LEU A 169 -3.99 20.56 0.01
CA LEU A 169 -3.31 21.85 -0.16
C LEU A 169 -2.66 21.98 -1.55
N LEU A 170 -2.05 20.91 -2.06
CA LEU A 170 -1.50 20.90 -3.42
C LEU A 170 -2.58 21.05 -4.49
N GLN A 171 -3.74 20.40 -4.31
CA GLN A 171 -4.90 20.57 -5.19
C GLN A 171 -5.38 22.03 -5.18
N LEU A 172 -5.54 22.62 -4.00
CA LEU A 172 -5.96 24.02 -3.84
C LEU A 172 -4.95 24.96 -4.51
N PHE A 173 -3.67 24.77 -4.23
CA PHE A 173 -2.62 25.67 -4.73
C PHE A 173 -2.47 25.58 -6.24
N PHE A 174 -2.26 24.38 -6.80
CA PHE A 174 -1.99 24.20 -8.23
C PHE A 174 -3.26 24.16 -9.09
N GLY A 175 -4.37 23.67 -8.55
CA GLY A 175 -5.62 23.53 -9.28
C GLY A 175 -6.51 24.76 -9.25
N VAL A 176 -6.36 25.62 -8.23
CA VAL A 176 -7.20 26.80 -8.04
C VAL A 176 -6.36 28.08 -8.00
N ILE A 177 -5.58 28.28 -6.93
CA ILE A 177 -4.89 29.57 -6.67
C ILE A 177 -3.95 29.94 -7.83
N LEU A 178 -3.06 29.03 -8.21
CA LEU A 178 -2.08 29.31 -9.25
C LEU A 178 -2.72 29.39 -10.64
N LYS A 179 -3.74 28.57 -10.90
CA LYS A 179 -4.54 28.64 -12.12
C LYS A 179 -5.20 30.02 -12.29
N ASP A 180 -5.86 30.49 -11.24
CA ASP A 180 -6.57 31.80 -11.29
C ASP A 180 -5.56 32.96 -11.38
N ALA A 181 -4.48 32.91 -10.61
CA ALA A 181 -3.44 33.96 -10.64
C ALA A 181 -2.71 34.05 -11.98
N THR A 182 -2.65 32.97 -12.76
CA THR A 182 -1.97 32.92 -14.06
C THR A 182 -2.93 32.97 -15.26
N GLY A 183 -4.22 33.17 -15.04
CA GLY A 183 -5.23 33.10 -16.11
C GLY A 183 -5.30 31.72 -16.78
N GLY A 184 -4.97 30.66 -16.05
CA GLY A 184 -4.96 29.30 -16.56
C GLY A 184 -3.64 28.82 -17.18
N ALA A 185 -2.63 29.72 -17.30
CA ALA A 185 -1.34 29.34 -17.91
C ALA A 185 -0.57 28.28 -17.14
N ILE A 186 -0.68 28.26 -15.80
CA ILE A 186 -0.10 27.25 -14.92
C ILE A 186 -1.24 26.62 -14.13
N SER A 187 -1.53 25.36 -14.45
CA SER A 187 -2.52 24.58 -13.71
C SER A 187 -2.17 23.10 -13.78
N MET A 188 -2.56 22.35 -12.74
CA MET A 188 -2.37 20.90 -12.66
C MET A 188 -3.72 20.21 -12.50
N PRO A 189 -3.89 18.99 -13.04
CA PRO A 189 -5.08 18.22 -12.80
C PRO A 189 -5.17 17.81 -11.31
N ILE A 190 -6.34 17.99 -10.74
CA ILE A 190 -6.59 17.72 -9.31
C ILE A 190 -7.28 16.38 -9.07
N SER A 191 -7.66 15.66 -10.11
CA SER A 191 -8.46 14.43 -9.99
C SER A 191 -8.24 13.50 -11.17
N GLY A 192 -8.37 12.18 -10.92
CA GLY A 192 -8.30 11.14 -11.94
C GLY A 192 -6.88 10.85 -12.45
N ALA A 193 -6.76 9.87 -13.34
CA ALA A 193 -5.49 9.38 -13.90
C ALA A 193 -5.27 9.78 -15.37
N GLY A 194 -6.04 10.72 -15.88
CA GLY A 194 -6.01 11.12 -17.29
C GLY A 194 -7.03 10.38 -18.15
N GLY A 195 -6.80 10.37 -19.46
CA GLY A 195 -7.64 9.73 -20.45
C GLY A 195 -8.09 10.71 -21.55
N SER A 196 -8.75 10.20 -22.59
CA SER A 196 -9.13 10.94 -23.80
C SER A 196 -10.03 12.15 -23.58
N SER A 197 -10.72 12.23 -22.45
CA SER A 197 -11.58 13.36 -22.07
C SER A 197 -10.85 14.43 -21.23
N SER A 198 -9.60 14.21 -20.84
CA SER A 198 -8.81 15.16 -20.06
C SER A 198 -8.23 16.25 -20.96
N GLN A 199 -8.31 17.50 -20.51
CA GLN A 199 -7.60 18.61 -21.14
C GLN A 199 -6.09 18.62 -20.84
N TYR A 200 -5.63 17.81 -19.88
CA TYR A 200 -4.24 17.68 -19.47
C TYR A 200 -3.63 16.41 -20.03
N GLN A 201 -2.33 16.39 -20.21
CA GLN A 201 -1.59 15.19 -20.58
C GLN A 201 -1.58 14.18 -19.42
N ASP A 202 -1.64 12.89 -19.71
CA ASP A 202 -1.79 11.84 -18.72
C ASP A 202 -0.70 11.87 -17.63
N TRP A 203 0.55 12.18 -17.98
CA TRP A 203 1.64 12.26 -16.99
C TRP A 203 1.43 13.37 -15.94
N MET A 204 0.72 14.46 -16.28
CA MET A 204 0.46 15.56 -15.35
C MET A 204 -0.42 15.12 -14.19
N HIS A 205 -1.32 14.14 -14.40
CA HIS A 205 -2.18 13.58 -13.39
C HIS A 205 -1.39 12.83 -12.30
N TYR A 206 -0.17 12.36 -12.61
CA TYR A 206 0.69 11.68 -11.64
C TYR A 206 1.44 12.63 -10.71
N VAL A 207 1.64 13.89 -11.08
CA VAL A 207 2.55 14.81 -10.37
C VAL A 207 2.11 15.03 -8.92
N LEU A 208 0.91 15.55 -8.71
CA LEU A 208 0.43 15.88 -7.36
C LEU A 208 0.22 14.65 -6.48
N PRO A 209 -0.41 13.54 -6.96
CA PRO A 209 -0.52 12.32 -6.19
C PRO A 209 0.83 11.72 -5.81
N THR A 210 1.82 11.72 -6.73
CA THR A 210 3.17 11.21 -6.49
C THR A 210 3.89 12.01 -5.40
N ILE A 211 3.84 13.35 -5.46
CA ILE A 211 4.43 14.22 -4.43
C ILE A 211 3.77 13.96 -3.08
N THR A 212 2.45 13.85 -3.06
CA THR A 212 1.69 13.58 -1.84
C THR A 212 2.08 12.24 -1.22
N LEU A 213 2.09 11.18 -2.03
CA LEU A 213 2.38 9.83 -1.57
C LEU A 213 3.82 9.69 -1.08
N ALA A 214 4.79 10.28 -1.79
CA ALA A 214 6.21 10.21 -1.45
C ALA A 214 6.63 11.16 -0.32
N SER A 215 5.81 12.14 0.08
CA SER A 215 6.23 13.26 0.94
C SER A 215 6.81 12.83 2.28
N VAL A 216 6.06 12.02 3.02
CA VAL A 216 6.45 11.56 4.37
C VAL A 216 7.63 10.60 4.28
N SER A 217 7.59 9.65 3.36
CA SER A 217 8.64 8.64 3.14
C SER A 217 9.95 9.29 2.71
N THR A 218 9.90 10.29 1.83
CA THR A 218 11.07 11.10 1.44
C THR A 218 11.75 11.74 2.66
N ALA A 219 10.96 12.26 3.61
CA ALA A 219 11.51 12.86 4.82
C ALA A 219 12.20 11.83 5.71
N TYR A 220 11.66 10.63 5.86
CA TYR A 220 12.30 9.55 6.60
C TYR A 220 13.56 9.04 5.88
N ALA A 221 13.50 8.79 4.57
CA ALA A 221 14.65 8.39 3.77
C ALA A 221 15.81 9.39 3.88
N ALA A 222 15.52 10.70 3.83
CA ALA A 222 16.52 11.75 3.99
C ALA A 222 17.19 11.75 5.37
N ARG A 223 16.41 11.55 6.43
CA ARG A 223 16.93 11.46 7.81
C ARG A 223 17.80 10.22 8.01
N ILE A 224 17.35 9.07 7.52
CA ILE A 224 18.11 7.82 7.58
C ILE A 224 19.42 7.99 6.80
N MET A 225 19.36 8.51 5.57
CA MET A 225 20.56 8.74 4.75
C MET A 225 21.54 9.68 5.42
N ARG A 226 21.06 10.79 6.00
CA ARG A 226 21.90 11.74 6.74
C ARG A 226 22.61 11.07 7.91
N SER A 227 21.88 10.36 8.74
CA SER A 227 22.43 9.67 9.92
C SER A 227 23.47 8.63 9.50
N GLN A 228 23.11 7.75 8.57
CA GLN A 228 23.98 6.67 8.11
C GLN A 228 25.27 7.20 7.45
N LEU A 229 25.17 8.27 6.64
CA LEU A 229 26.37 8.85 6.03
C LEU A 229 27.28 9.48 7.08
N LEU A 230 26.75 10.16 8.09
CA LEU A 230 27.53 10.71 9.19
C LEU A 230 28.22 9.61 10.00
N ASP A 231 27.51 8.52 10.31
CA ASP A 231 28.08 7.40 11.06
C ASP A 231 29.20 6.70 10.28
N VAL A 232 29.00 6.47 8.98
CA VAL A 232 30.01 5.89 8.09
C VAL A 232 31.24 6.78 7.96
N MET A 233 31.07 8.10 7.87
CA MET A 233 32.18 9.06 7.74
C MET A 233 33.11 9.10 8.97
N ASN A 234 32.68 8.55 10.10
CA ASN A 234 33.48 8.44 11.33
C ASN A 234 34.25 7.10 11.46
N GLN A 235 34.09 6.15 10.52
CA GLN A 235 34.71 4.83 10.58
C GLN A 235 36.22 4.89 10.24
N ASP A 236 36.98 3.94 10.78
CA ASP A 236 38.46 3.90 10.65
C ASP A 236 38.92 3.73 9.19
N TYR A 237 38.18 2.98 8.36
CA TYR A 237 38.56 2.84 6.95
C TYR A 237 38.40 4.16 6.16
N ILE A 238 37.49 5.05 6.60
CA ILE A 238 37.39 6.41 6.04
C ILE A 238 38.58 7.27 6.49
N ARG A 239 39.00 7.15 7.76
CA ARG A 239 40.21 7.83 8.26
C ARG A 239 41.44 7.38 7.46
N THR A 240 41.56 6.07 7.18
CA THR A 240 42.63 5.52 6.35
C THR A 240 42.61 6.08 4.93
N ALA A 241 41.39 6.20 4.32
CA ALA A 241 41.25 6.78 2.98
C ALA A 241 41.66 8.26 2.94
N LYS A 242 41.36 9.04 3.99
CA LYS A 242 41.81 10.43 4.17
C LYS A 242 43.35 10.50 4.29
N ALA A 243 43.93 9.63 5.11
CA ALA A 243 45.37 9.57 5.30
C ALA A 243 46.16 9.23 4.02
N LYS A 244 45.51 8.47 3.09
CA LYS A 244 46.06 8.18 1.74
C LYS A 244 45.89 9.34 0.76
N GLY A 245 45.40 10.50 1.18
CA GLY A 245 45.27 11.69 0.33
C GLY A 245 44.09 11.68 -0.65
N LEU A 246 43.08 10.80 -0.48
CA LEU A 246 41.92 10.78 -1.34
C LEU A 246 41.06 12.04 -1.14
N SER A 247 40.56 12.59 -2.26
CA SER A 247 39.66 13.73 -2.20
C SER A 247 38.33 13.40 -1.48
N ASN A 248 37.72 14.39 -0.80
CA ASN A 248 36.46 14.20 -0.11
C ASN A 248 35.34 13.62 -1.00
N ARG A 249 35.30 14.04 -2.28
CA ARG A 249 34.32 13.51 -3.25
C ARG A 249 34.56 12.01 -3.51
N ALA A 250 35.80 11.59 -3.67
CA ALA A 250 36.15 10.19 -3.88
C ALA A 250 35.82 9.35 -2.62
N ILE A 251 36.11 9.87 -1.43
CA ILE A 251 35.77 9.22 -0.17
C ILE A 251 34.27 9.02 -0.03
N ILE A 252 33.47 10.05 -0.27
CA ILE A 252 32.00 9.96 -0.16
C ILE A 252 31.47 8.97 -1.18
N VAL A 253 31.75 9.15 -2.48
CA VAL A 253 31.12 8.37 -3.55
C VAL A 253 31.59 6.93 -3.58
N LYS A 254 32.92 6.67 -3.42
CA LYS A 254 33.48 5.32 -3.56
C LYS A 254 33.50 4.51 -2.26
N HIS A 255 33.63 5.17 -1.11
CA HIS A 255 33.86 4.47 0.17
C HIS A 255 32.69 4.60 1.15
N ALA A 256 32.05 5.77 1.26
CA ALA A 256 31.03 6.00 2.26
C ALA A 256 29.61 5.61 1.78
N LEU A 257 29.20 6.07 0.58
CA LEU A 257 27.84 5.87 0.08
C LEU A 257 27.42 4.42 0.00
N LYS A 258 28.31 3.54 -0.46
CA LYS A 258 28.02 2.11 -0.60
C LYS A 258 27.51 1.49 0.71
N ASN A 259 28.11 1.85 1.83
CA ASN A 259 27.73 1.31 3.14
C ASN A 259 26.57 2.09 3.75
N ALA A 260 26.52 3.41 3.56
CA ALA A 260 25.46 4.27 4.08
C ALA A 260 24.10 4.03 3.40
N LEU A 261 24.10 3.56 2.14
CA LEU A 261 22.87 3.27 1.38
C LEU A 261 22.16 1.99 1.82
N ILE A 262 22.85 1.03 2.45
CA ILE A 262 22.24 -0.26 2.80
C ILE A 262 20.96 -0.09 3.63
N PRO A 263 20.94 0.63 4.77
CA PRO A 263 19.71 0.83 5.54
C PRO A 263 18.66 1.66 4.81
N VAL A 264 19.11 2.61 3.95
CA VAL A 264 18.19 3.48 3.19
C VAL A 264 17.44 2.68 2.13
N VAL A 265 18.15 1.88 1.34
CA VAL A 265 17.54 1.02 0.30
C VAL A 265 16.58 0.02 0.93
N THR A 266 16.90 -0.47 2.11
CA THR A 266 16.00 -1.35 2.84
C THR A 266 14.73 -0.64 3.27
N TYR A 267 14.85 0.55 3.86
CA TYR A 267 13.70 1.36 4.24
C TYR A 267 12.80 1.61 3.03
N ILE A 268 13.39 2.09 1.91
CA ILE A 268 12.68 2.33 0.65
C ILE A 268 11.97 1.06 0.14
N GLY A 269 12.63 -0.10 0.25
CA GLY A 269 12.05 -1.37 -0.17
C GLY A 269 10.81 -1.78 0.66
N VAL A 270 10.86 -1.60 1.98
CA VAL A 270 9.72 -1.85 2.87
C VAL A 270 8.58 -0.87 2.60
N ASP A 271 8.92 0.42 2.42
CA ASP A 271 7.94 1.47 2.16
C ASP A 271 7.22 1.27 0.81
N PHE A 272 7.95 0.78 -0.20
CA PHE A 272 7.33 0.39 -1.48
C PHE A 272 6.24 -0.67 -1.32
N GLY A 273 6.44 -1.65 -0.43
CA GLY A 273 5.41 -2.62 -0.08
C GLY A 273 4.16 -1.95 0.49
N GLY A 274 4.35 -0.97 1.38
CA GLY A 274 3.27 -0.13 1.90
C GLY A 274 2.53 0.64 0.80
N MET A 275 3.26 1.27 -0.12
CA MET A 275 2.67 2.00 -1.26
C MET A 275 1.89 1.08 -2.22
N LEU A 276 2.39 -0.13 -2.48
CA LEU A 276 1.72 -1.13 -3.33
C LEU A 276 0.46 -1.72 -2.70
N SER A 277 0.36 -1.66 -1.38
CA SER A 277 -0.86 -2.08 -0.67
C SER A 277 -2.05 -1.13 -0.88
N GLY A 278 -1.83 -0.04 -1.58
CA GLY A 278 -2.83 0.99 -1.86
C GLY A 278 -2.72 2.18 -0.90
N ALA A 279 -2.36 3.30 -1.46
CA ALA A 279 -2.34 4.56 -0.73
C ALA A 279 -3.77 5.11 -0.60
N ILE A 280 -4.62 4.44 0.20
CA ILE A 280 -6.07 4.68 0.29
C ILE A 280 -6.39 6.17 0.36
N LEU A 281 -5.74 6.90 1.28
CA LEU A 281 -6.01 8.33 1.48
C LEU A 281 -5.58 9.17 0.27
N THR A 282 -4.39 8.92 -0.28
CA THR A 282 -3.90 9.64 -1.48
C THR A 282 -4.78 9.35 -2.69
N GLU A 283 -5.09 8.07 -2.93
CA GLU A 283 -5.96 7.66 -4.04
C GLU A 283 -7.37 8.26 -3.90
N THR A 284 -7.90 8.34 -2.69
CA THR A 284 -9.24 8.92 -2.43
C THR A 284 -9.23 10.43 -2.65
N VAL A 285 -8.23 11.15 -2.12
CA VAL A 285 -8.11 12.62 -2.28
C VAL A 285 -8.06 13.00 -3.76
N PHE A 286 -7.26 12.29 -4.55
CA PHE A 286 -7.10 12.57 -5.98
C PHE A 286 -8.11 11.82 -6.87
N ASN A 287 -9.10 11.13 -6.29
CA ASN A 287 -10.02 10.27 -7.04
C ASN A 287 -9.27 9.37 -8.04
N TRP A 288 -8.12 8.85 -7.61
CA TRP A 288 -7.26 7.98 -8.40
C TRP A 288 -7.93 6.61 -8.57
N PRO A 289 -7.94 6.03 -9.78
CA PRO A 289 -8.66 4.79 -10.05
C PRO A 289 -7.90 3.53 -9.56
N GLY A 290 -7.27 3.59 -8.40
CA GLY A 290 -6.51 2.51 -7.79
C GLY A 290 -7.34 1.62 -6.87
N ILE A 291 -6.68 0.59 -6.30
CA ILE A 291 -7.29 -0.38 -5.37
C ILE A 291 -7.70 0.27 -4.05
N GLY A 292 -6.87 1.17 -3.50
CA GLY A 292 -7.16 1.82 -2.24
C GLY A 292 -8.46 2.64 -2.29
N ASN A 293 -8.65 3.42 -3.36
CA ASN A 293 -9.88 4.17 -3.59
C ASN A 293 -11.08 3.25 -3.83
N GLU A 294 -10.88 2.11 -4.51
CA GLU A 294 -11.93 1.12 -4.75
C GLU A 294 -12.40 0.49 -3.43
N VAL A 295 -11.48 0.08 -2.56
CA VAL A 295 -11.78 -0.45 -1.22
C VAL A 295 -12.49 0.60 -0.36
N TYR A 296 -12.02 1.84 -0.36
CA TYR A 296 -12.67 2.94 0.38
C TYR A 296 -14.13 3.14 -0.04
N ARG A 297 -14.38 3.16 -1.36
CA ARG A 297 -15.76 3.26 -1.89
C ARG A 297 -16.60 2.05 -1.51
N ALA A 298 -16.03 0.85 -1.58
CA ALA A 298 -16.70 -0.38 -1.22
C ALA A 298 -17.12 -0.40 0.27
N ILE A 299 -16.28 0.12 1.17
CA ILE A 299 -16.63 0.28 2.59
C ILE A 299 -17.85 1.19 2.73
N SER A 300 -17.85 2.33 2.05
CA SER A 300 -18.96 3.30 2.09
C SER A 300 -20.26 2.72 1.52
N MET A 301 -20.15 1.86 0.51
CA MET A 301 -21.29 1.18 -0.15
C MET A 301 -21.63 -0.18 0.48
N ARG A 302 -20.88 -0.60 1.50
CA ARG A 302 -21.02 -1.93 2.15
C ARG A 302 -20.87 -3.10 1.17
N ASP A 303 -20.05 -2.94 0.14
CA ASP A 303 -19.73 -4.00 -0.82
C ASP A 303 -18.64 -4.92 -0.26
N TRP A 304 -19.08 -5.83 0.63
CA TRP A 304 -18.17 -6.68 1.41
C TRP A 304 -17.23 -7.54 0.57
N PRO A 305 -17.63 -8.15 -0.56
CA PRO A 305 -16.69 -8.91 -1.37
C PRO A 305 -15.49 -8.08 -1.85
N ILE A 306 -15.71 -6.82 -2.27
CA ILE A 306 -14.61 -5.91 -2.65
C ILE A 306 -13.76 -5.55 -1.41
N VAL A 307 -14.37 -5.28 -0.26
CA VAL A 307 -13.63 -4.97 0.97
C VAL A 307 -12.76 -6.15 1.39
N MET A 308 -13.35 -7.34 1.50
CA MET A 308 -12.64 -8.55 1.93
C MET A 308 -11.55 -8.94 0.94
N GLY A 309 -11.89 -8.99 -0.36
CA GLY A 309 -10.93 -9.31 -1.41
C GLY A 309 -9.79 -8.27 -1.48
N GLY A 310 -10.11 -6.98 -1.37
CA GLY A 310 -9.13 -5.89 -1.42
C GLY A 310 -8.16 -5.91 -0.25
N VAL A 311 -8.66 -6.02 0.99
CA VAL A 311 -7.79 -6.09 2.17
C VAL A 311 -6.95 -7.38 2.15
N THR A 312 -7.53 -8.51 1.72
CA THR A 312 -6.78 -9.78 1.58
C THR A 312 -5.66 -9.63 0.54
N LEU A 313 -5.94 -9.04 -0.62
CA LEU A 313 -4.93 -8.77 -1.66
C LEU A 313 -3.82 -7.85 -1.12
N ILE A 314 -4.17 -6.77 -0.44
CA ILE A 314 -3.24 -5.85 0.22
C ILE A 314 -2.30 -6.61 1.16
N VAL A 315 -2.84 -7.45 2.03
CA VAL A 315 -2.04 -8.24 2.98
C VAL A 315 -1.10 -9.19 2.26
N VAL A 316 -1.58 -9.91 1.23
CA VAL A 316 -0.72 -10.79 0.43
C VAL A 316 0.40 -10.02 -0.26
N VAL A 317 0.12 -8.87 -0.85
CA VAL A 317 1.14 -8.00 -1.48
C VAL A 317 2.19 -7.56 -0.45
N VAL A 318 1.77 -7.07 0.72
CA VAL A 318 2.69 -6.68 1.80
C VAL A 318 3.57 -7.86 2.24
N MET A 319 2.98 -9.05 2.41
CA MET A 319 3.74 -10.25 2.77
C MET A 319 4.80 -10.61 1.73
N VAL A 320 4.43 -10.60 0.44
CA VAL A 320 5.34 -10.91 -0.66
C VAL A 320 6.48 -9.88 -0.73
N ILE A 321 6.17 -8.59 -0.65
CA ILE A 321 7.19 -7.55 -0.67
C ILE A 321 8.12 -7.64 0.54
N ASN A 322 7.58 -7.85 1.73
CA ASN A 322 8.40 -8.04 2.92
C ASN A 322 9.34 -9.25 2.77
N LEU A 323 8.86 -10.36 2.19
CA LEU A 323 9.70 -11.51 1.89
C LEU A 323 10.82 -11.15 0.89
N LEU A 324 10.51 -10.43 -0.17
CA LEU A 324 11.49 -9.98 -1.17
C LEU A 324 12.54 -9.04 -0.54
N VAL A 325 12.11 -8.13 0.33
CA VAL A 325 13.03 -7.25 1.08
C VAL A 325 13.91 -8.06 2.03
N ASP A 326 13.36 -9.01 2.79
CA ASP A 326 14.11 -9.90 3.67
C ASP A 326 15.15 -10.73 2.90
N ILE A 327 14.79 -11.25 1.72
CA ILE A 327 15.71 -11.97 0.83
C ILE A 327 16.80 -11.03 0.33
N SER A 328 16.43 -9.81 -0.09
CA SER A 328 17.40 -8.79 -0.56
C SER A 328 18.40 -8.41 0.54
N TYR A 329 17.94 -8.31 1.78
CA TYR A 329 18.79 -8.08 2.94
C TYR A 329 19.85 -9.15 3.10
N ALA A 330 19.47 -10.41 2.98
CA ALA A 330 20.37 -11.53 3.10
C ALA A 330 21.43 -11.60 1.97
N PHE A 331 21.20 -10.90 0.84
CA PHE A 331 22.19 -10.70 -0.22
C PHE A 331 23.12 -9.51 0.05
N LEU A 332 22.59 -8.43 0.63
CA LEU A 332 23.32 -7.19 0.88
C LEU A 332 24.24 -7.29 2.11
N ASP A 333 23.81 -8.00 3.16
CA ASP A 333 24.60 -8.22 4.37
C ASP A 333 24.92 -9.71 4.57
N PRO A 334 26.14 -10.16 4.19
CA PRO A 334 26.57 -11.55 4.38
C PRO A 334 26.63 -12.01 5.85
N ARG A 335 26.64 -11.08 6.81
CA ARG A 335 26.70 -11.40 8.25
C ARG A 335 25.42 -12.06 8.73
N ILE A 336 24.28 -11.75 8.11
CA ILE A 336 22.97 -12.38 8.40
C ILE A 336 22.94 -13.84 7.92
N ARG A 337 23.77 -14.22 6.92
CA ARG A 337 23.88 -15.62 6.46
C ARG A 337 24.46 -16.56 7.51
N LEU A 338 25.19 -16.06 8.45
CA LEU A 338 25.89 -16.84 9.46
C LEU A 338 25.05 -17.07 10.72
N GLY A 339 23.72 -16.87 10.65
CA GLY A 339 22.76 -17.13 11.74
C GLY A 339 23.26 -18.05 12.83
N GLY A 340 24.23 -17.58 13.61
CA GLY A 340 24.61 -18.16 14.86
C GLY A 340 23.70 -17.59 15.93
N PRO A 341 23.26 -18.40 16.90
CA PRO A 341 22.51 -17.89 18.02
C PRO A 341 23.41 -16.92 18.81
N SER A 342 22.98 -15.68 18.96
CA SER A 342 23.45 -14.85 20.07
C SER A 342 22.77 -15.33 21.38
N ASP A 343 22.90 -16.62 21.65
CA ASP A 343 22.70 -17.16 22.98
C ASP A 343 24.07 -17.31 23.63
N LYS A 344 24.56 -16.24 24.22
CA LYS A 344 25.48 -16.25 25.37
C LYS A 344 25.70 -14.81 25.84
N ALA A 345 24.85 -14.32 26.70
CA ALA A 345 25.20 -13.66 27.96
C ALA A 345 23.91 -13.14 28.62
#